data_6b4ff596b0d309558e829807eb408968
#
_entry.id   6b4ff596b0d309558e829807eb408968
#
_cell.length_a   1.000
_cell.length_b   1.000
_cell.length_c   1.000
_cell.angle_alpha   90.00
_cell.angle_beta   90.00
_cell.angle_gamma   90.00
#
_symmetry.space_group_name_H-M   'P 1'
#
loop_
_entity.id
_entity.type
_entity.pdbx_description
1 polymer ?
#
loop_
_entity_poly.entity_id
_entity_poly.type
_entity_poly.pdbx_seq_one_letter_code
_entity_poly.pdbx_strand_id
1 'polypeptide(L)'
;MNNFIGIFDNAVSPEDCEGLIDYFEMLRSHNLVYTRQELNEGKAHAKDDETAFLLQPAIMFNSKNTVVQQFLSQFWKCYNQYIDQYSILADADTHGISSMRLQKTVPGGGYHTWHYETPSAIVSHRFLAWSLYVNTVEEGGETEFLYQQQRVKAEQGRLVIWPAGFTHTHRGNPPLSGNKYLLTGWIEFTG
;
A
#
# COMPACT_ATOMS: atom_id res chain seq x y z
N MET A 1 -22.87 3.48 -9.27
CA MET A 1 -22.28 4.84 -9.10
C MET A 1 -20.76 4.64 -9.11
N ASN A 2 -20.03 5.43 -9.90
CA ASN A 2 -18.55 5.31 -9.93
C ASN A 2 -18.00 5.84 -8.60
N ASN A 3 -17.21 5.03 -7.88
CA ASN A 3 -16.68 5.35 -6.55
C ASN A 3 -15.17 5.65 -6.53
N PHE A 4 -14.55 5.74 -7.69
CA PHE A 4 -13.13 6.03 -7.89
C PHE A 4 -12.15 5.07 -7.20
N ILE A 5 -12.62 3.90 -6.80
CA ILE A 5 -11.76 2.82 -6.28
C ILE A 5 -11.50 1.84 -7.41
N GLY A 6 -10.27 1.80 -7.92
CA GLY A 6 -9.82 0.80 -8.88
C GLY A 6 -9.37 -0.46 -8.14
N ILE A 7 -9.95 -1.61 -8.50
CA ILE A 7 -9.58 -2.92 -7.95
C ILE A 7 -9.11 -3.79 -9.10
N PHE A 8 -7.88 -4.27 -9.02
CA PHE A 8 -7.21 -5.06 -10.05
C PHE A 8 -6.82 -6.40 -9.45
N ASP A 9 -7.62 -7.43 -9.76
CA ASP A 9 -7.34 -8.80 -9.31
C ASP A 9 -6.22 -9.40 -10.16
N ASN A 10 -5.38 -10.23 -9.54
CA ASN A 10 -4.22 -10.84 -10.19
C ASN A 10 -3.27 -9.82 -10.85
N ALA A 11 -3.19 -8.61 -10.30
CA ALA A 11 -2.28 -7.56 -10.77
C ALA A 11 -0.81 -7.98 -10.62
N VAL A 12 -0.51 -8.78 -9.62
CA VAL A 12 0.81 -9.34 -9.33
C VAL A 12 0.68 -10.86 -9.22
N SER A 13 1.60 -11.60 -9.83
CA SER A 13 1.59 -13.05 -9.81
C SER A 13 1.80 -13.62 -8.39
N PRO A 14 1.30 -14.82 -8.07
CA PRO A 14 1.60 -15.45 -6.79
C PRO A 14 3.10 -15.58 -6.51
N GLU A 15 3.90 -15.91 -7.52
CA GLU A 15 5.36 -16.03 -7.40
C GLU A 15 6.01 -14.70 -7.02
N ASP A 16 5.62 -13.60 -7.65
CA ASP A 16 6.13 -12.26 -7.32
C ASP A 16 5.67 -11.82 -5.92
N CYS A 17 4.46 -12.19 -5.52
CA CYS A 17 3.96 -11.97 -4.17
C CYS A 17 4.80 -12.72 -3.11
N GLU A 18 5.08 -13.99 -3.35
CA GLU A 18 5.97 -14.78 -2.49
C GLU A 18 7.36 -14.15 -2.41
N GLY A 19 7.91 -13.72 -3.55
CA GLY A 19 9.17 -12.99 -3.60
C GLY A 19 9.18 -11.69 -2.77
N LEU A 20 8.06 -10.97 -2.69
CA LEU A 20 7.91 -9.80 -1.81
C LEU A 20 7.91 -10.19 -0.33
N ILE A 21 7.29 -11.31 0.04
CA ILE A 21 7.32 -11.82 1.42
C ILE A 21 8.74 -12.21 1.81
N ASP A 22 9.41 -12.99 0.98
CA ASP A 22 10.81 -13.41 1.20
C ASP A 22 11.73 -12.19 1.33
N TYR A 23 11.48 -11.17 0.51
CA TYR A 23 12.22 -9.91 0.58
C TYR A 23 11.99 -9.16 1.90
N PHE A 24 10.75 -9.13 2.40
CA PHE A 24 10.45 -8.55 3.72
C PHE A 24 11.20 -9.28 4.84
N GLU A 25 11.15 -10.61 4.87
CA GLU A 25 11.81 -11.41 5.92
C GLU A 25 13.36 -11.30 5.81
N MET A 26 13.89 -11.16 4.61
CA MET A 26 15.30 -10.86 4.40
C MET A 26 15.66 -9.48 4.98
N LEU A 27 14.89 -8.43 4.69
CA LEU A 27 15.10 -7.09 5.27
C LEU A 27 15.01 -7.13 6.80
N ARG A 28 14.07 -7.90 7.34
CA ARG A 28 13.90 -8.09 8.79
C ARG A 28 15.14 -8.73 9.43
N SER A 29 15.71 -9.74 8.79
CA SER A 29 16.94 -10.40 9.27
C SER A 29 18.16 -9.48 9.27
N HIS A 30 18.12 -8.37 8.49
CA HIS A 30 19.17 -7.35 8.44
C HIS A 30 18.85 -6.09 9.25
N ASN A 31 17.81 -6.12 10.13
CA ASN A 31 17.36 -4.99 10.94
C ASN A 31 16.96 -3.74 10.12
N LEU A 32 16.35 -3.95 8.93
CA LEU A 32 15.83 -2.91 8.05
C LEU A 32 14.30 -2.82 8.08
N VAL A 33 13.69 -3.48 9.04
CA VAL A 33 12.25 -3.43 9.35
C VAL A 33 12.06 -2.80 10.71
N TYR A 34 11.09 -1.91 10.82
CA TYR A 34 10.84 -1.10 12.02
C TYR A 34 9.43 -1.33 12.53
N THR A 35 9.30 -1.43 13.84
CA THR A 35 8.00 -1.36 14.54
C THR A 35 7.51 0.10 14.62
N ARG A 36 6.22 0.30 14.85
CA ARG A 36 5.67 1.65 15.06
C ARG A 36 6.24 2.37 16.27
N GLN A 37 6.66 1.64 17.29
CA GLN A 37 7.31 2.21 18.47
C GLN A 37 8.69 2.79 18.14
N GLU A 38 9.48 2.07 17.35
CA GLU A 38 10.81 2.53 16.89
C GLU A 38 10.72 3.76 16.00
N LEU A 39 9.63 3.91 15.25
CA LEU A 39 9.38 5.06 14.39
C LEU A 39 8.84 6.30 15.13
N ASN A 40 8.68 6.23 16.49
CA ASN A 40 8.05 7.29 17.29
C ASN A 40 6.66 7.72 16.76
N GLU A 41 5.99 6.88 15.97
CA GLU A 41 4.64 7.13 15.48
C GLU A 41 3.59 6.87 16.59
N GLY A 42 3.92 7.15 17.82
CA GLY A 42 3.28 7.26 19.13
C GLY A 42 1.83 6.82 19.39
N LYS A 43 1.24 6.02 18.47
CA LYS A 43 -0.13 5.54 18.57
C LYS A 43 -0.20 4.05 18.24
N ALA A 44 0.55 3.23 18.98
CA ALA A 44 0.55 1.78 18.82
C ALA A 44 -0.88 1.18 18.87
N HIS A 45 -1.78 1.79 19.67
CA HIS A 45 -3.19 1.40 19.70
C HIS A 45 -3.99 1.75 18.42
N ALA A 46 -3.45 2.60 17.54
CA ALA A 46 -4.06 2.99 16.28
C ALA A 46 -3.41 2.31 15.08
N LYS A 47 -2.11 2.00 15.21
CA LYS A 47 -1.30 1.32 14.19
C LYS A 47 -0.41 0.28 14.87
N ASP A 48 -0.52 -0.96 14.45
CA ASP A 48 0.32 -2.05 14.94
C ASP A 48 0.75 -2.93 13.76
N ASP A 49 1.90 -2.60 13.20
CA ASP A 49 2.55 -3.33 12.10
C ASP A 49 4.08 -3.19 12.16
N GLU A 50 4.77 -4.08 11.49
CA GLU A 50 6.19 -3.95 11.14
C GLU A 50 6.31 -3.39 9.72
N THR A 51 7.23 -2.45 9.48
CA THR A 51 7.34 -1.71 8.20
C THR A 51 8.78 -1.68 7.68
N ALA A 52 8.96 -2.01 6.41
CA ALA A 52 10.16 -1.74 5.62
C ALA A 52 9.89 -0.60 4.61
N PHE A 53 10.80 0.36 4.50
CA PHE A 53 10.73 1.47 3.54
C PHE A 53 11.54 1.13 2.29
N LEU A 54 10.88 0.85 1.16
CA LEU A 54 11.52 0.25 -0.01
C LEU A 54 12.27 1.23 -0.92
N LEU A 55 11.95 2.51 -0.90
CA LEU A 55 12.62 3.54 -1.70
C LEU A 55 13.68 4.33 -0.91
N GLN A 56 14.18 3.78 0.20
CA GLN A 56 15.34 4.36 0.88
C GLN A 56 16.64 4.07 0.10
N PRO A 57 17.60 5.04 0.07
CA PRO A 57 18.86 4.85 -0.64
C PRO A 57 19.61 3.56 -0.26
N ALA A 58 19.63 3.20 1.02
CA ALA A 58 20.29 1.97 1.51
C ALA A 58 19.68 0.68 0.92
N ILE A 59 18.40 0.70 0.57
CA ILE A 59 17.69 -0.43 -0.04
C ILE A 59 17.82 -0.39 -1.56
N MET A 60 17.79 0.81 -2.17
CA MET A 60 17.93 0.98 -3.62
C MET A 60 19.34 0.65 -4.14
N PHE A 61 20.38 0.91 -3.36
CA PHE A 61 21.76 0.56 -3.74
C PHE A 61 22.03 -0.95 -3.76
N ASN A 62 21.15 -1.77 -3.20
CA ASN A 62 21.19 -3.20 -3.36
C ASN A 62 20.61 -3.57 -4.74
N SER A 63 21.36 -3.26 -5.79
CA SER A 63 21.00 -3.17 -7.22
C SER A 63 20.49 -4.48 -7.87
N LYS A 64 20.23 -5.52 -7.10
CA LYS A 64 19.65 -6.80 -7.54
C LYS A 64 18.20 -6.97 -7.10
N ASN A 65 17.52 -5.88 -6.73
CA ASN A 65 16.15 -5.98 -6.27
C ASN A 65 15.18 -6.08 -7.46
N THR A 66 15.24 -7.21 -8.14
CA THR A 66 14.35 -7.54 -9.25
C THR A 66 12.88 -7.56 -8.82
N VAL A 67 12.59 -7.95 -7.57
CA VAL A 67 11.23 -8.08 -7.04
C VAL A 67 10.49 -6.74 -7.03
N VAL A 68 11.11 -5.67 -6.53
CA VAL A 68 10.50 -4.33 -6.54
C VAL A 68 10.34 -3.79 -7.96
N GLN A 69 11.31 -4.04 -8.83
CA GLN A 69 11.24 -3.61 -10.24
C GLN A 69 10.13 -4.36 -11.00
N GLN A 70 9.98 -5.66 -10.76
CA GLN A 70 8.89 -6.48 -11.31
C GLN A 70 7.53 -5.96 -10.86
N PHE A 71 7.38 -5.71 -9.55
CA PHE A 71 6.16 -5.07 -9.01
C PHE A 71 5.87 -3.73 -9.71
N LEU A 72 6.83 -2.82 -9.80
CA LEU A 72 6.64 -1.50 -10.43
C LEU A 72 6.19 -1.63 -11.89
N SER A 73 6.75 -2.58 -12.64
CA SER A 73 6.32 -2.85 -14.01
C SER A 73 4.85 -3.28 -14.11
N GLN A 74 4.37 -4.09 -13.15
CA GLN A 74 2.98 -4.54 -13.10
C GLN A 74 2.06 -3.43 -12.57
N PHE A 75 2.51 -2.68 -11.58
CA PHE A 75 1.81 -1.52 -11.04
C PHE A 75 1.46 -0.50 -12.12
N TRP A 76 2.42 -0.11 -12.95
CA TRP A 76 2.19 0.90 -13.99
C TRP A 76 1.21 0.44 -15.06
N LYS A 77 1.07 -0.85 -15.31
CA LYS A 77 0.02 -1.38 -16.19
C LYS A 77 -1.38 -1.14 -15.61
N CYS A 78 -1.56 -1.43 -14.32
CA CYS A 78 -2.84 -1.19 -13.62
C CYS A 78 -3.11 0.32 -13.47
N TYR A 79 -2.08 1.11 -13.21
CA TYR A 79 -2.18 2.56 -13.16
C TYR A 79 -2.67 3.14 -14.49
N ASN A 80 -2.12 2.71 -15.62
CA ASN A 80 -2.57 3.15 -16.93
C ASN A 80 -4.05 2.79 -17.17
N GLN A 81 -4.50 1.59 -16.79
CA GLN A 81 -5.91 1.22 -16.86
C GLN A 81 -6.79 2.11 -15.97
N TYR A 82 -6.29 2.51 -14.80
CA TYR A 82 -6.98 3.45 -13.91
C TYR A 82 -7.12 4.84 -14.56
N ILE A 83 -6.06 5.36 -15.19
CA ILE A 83 -6.10 6.63 -15.94
C ILE A 83 -7.05 6.53 -17.14
N ASP A 84 -7.04 5.43 -17.89
CA ASP A 84 -7.96 5.22 -19.02
C ASP A 84 -9.43 5.26 -18.56
N GLN A 85 -9.72 4.71 -17.39
CA GLN A 85 -11.06 4.77 -16.80
C GLN A 85 -11.45 6.18 -16.33
N TYR A 86 -10.47 6.98 -15.90
CA TYR A 86 -10.65 8.33 -15.38
C TYR A 86 -9.80 9.32 -16.16
N SER A 87 -10.12 9.48 -17.43
CA SER A 87 -9.28 10.17 -18.43
C SER A 87 -8.87 11.59 -18.07
N ILE A 88 -9.62 12.30 -17.23
CA ILE A 88 -9.25 13.63 -16.71
C ILE A 88 -7.91 13.61 -15.96
N LEU A 89 -7.51 12.45 -15.43
CA LEU A 89 -6.25 12.30 -14.71
C LEU A 89 -5.03 12.34 -15.64
N ALA A 90 -5.23 12.15 -16.95
CA ALA A 90 -4.16 12.27 -17.95
C ALA A 90 -3.63 13.71 -18.08
N ASP A 91 -4.45 14.70 -17.67
CA ASP A 91 -4.08 16.12 -17.66
C ASP A 91 -3.38 16.52 -16.35
N ALA A 92 -3.19 15.58 -15.41
CA ALA A 92 -2.51 15.86 -14.14
C ALA A 92 -1.03 16.19 -14.37
N ASP A 93 -0.51 17.09 -13.55
CA ASP A 93 0.91 17.49 -13.57
C ASP A 93 1.84 16.29 -13.30
N THR A 94 3.14 16.49 -13.50
CA THR A 94 4.15 15.42 -13.31
C THR A 94 4.05 14.79 -11.93
N HIS A 95 3.93 13.47 -11.90
CA HIS A 95 3.74 12.71 -10.68
C HIS A 95 4.40 11.33 -10.78
N GLY A 96 4.64 10.71 -9.62
CA GLY A 96 5.29 9.41 -9.53
C GLY A 96 5.23 8.81 -8.14
N ILE A 97 5.89 7.67 -7.95
CA ILE A 97 6.02 7.02 -6.65
C ILE A 97 7.33 7.49 -6.02
N SER A 98 7.25 8.23 -4.91
CA SER A 98 8.41 8.70 -4.14
C SER A 98 8.70 7.83 -2.92
N SER A 99 7.70 7.12 -2.42
CA SER A 99 7.82 6.25 -1.24
C SER A 99 6.91 5.03 -1.33
N MET A 100 7.44 3.89 -0.89
CA MET A 100 6.69 2.64 -0.74
C MET A 100 7.03 2.00 0.61
N ARG A 101 6.05 1.30 1.17
CA ARG A 101 6.18 0.57 2.44
C ARG A 101 5.70 -0.86 2.27
N LEU A 102 6.56 -1.81 2.58
CA LEU A 102 6.16 -3.20 2.72
C LEU A 102 5.93 -3.48 4.21
N GLN A 103 4.73 -3.93 4.54
CA GLN A 103 4.23 -4.01 5.91
C GLN A 103 3.80 -5.43 6.23
N LYS A 104 4.06 -5.86 7.47
CA LYS A 104 3.55 -7.09 8.06
C LYS A 104 2.71 -6.74 9.27
N THR A 105 1.46 -7.21 9.25
CA THR A 105 0.52 -7.06 10.36
C THR A 105 0.18 -8.43 10.91
N VAL A 106 0.38 -8.63 12.20
CA VAL A 106 0.03 -9.86 12.90
C VAL A 106 -1.48 -9.89 13.22
N PRO A 107 -2.08 -11.07 13.52
CA PRO A 107 -3.47 -11.15 13.96
C PRO A 107 -3.81 -10.19 15.10
N GLY A 108 -4.88 -9.41 14.92
CA GLY A 108 -5.32 -8.37 15.86
C GLY A 108 -4.66 -7.00 15.67
N GLY A 109 -3.49 -6.94 15.01
CA GLY A 109 -2.85 -5.68 14.63
C GLY A 109 -3.57 -4.99 13.46
N GLY A 110 -3.12 -3.81 13.08
CA GLY A 110 -3.67 -3.11 11.92
C GLY A 110 -3.58 -1.60 11.98
N TYR A 111 -4.23 -0.92 11.05
CA TYR A 111 -4.43 0.52 11.07
C TYR A 111 -5.90 0.82 11.34
N HIS A 112 -6.27 0.79 12.61
CA HIS A 112 -7.67 0.80 13.06
C HIS A 112 -8.35 2.16 12.96
N THR A 113 -7.55 3.25 12.90
CA THR A 113 -8.08 4.61 12.87
C THR A 113 -8.52 4.99 11.46
N TRP A 114 -9.73 5.55 11.34
CA TRP A 114 -10.17 6.19 10.12
C TRP A 114 -9.25 7.33 9.74
N HIS A 115 -8.71 7.31 8.52
CA HIS A 115 -7.78 8.32 8.03
C HIS A 115 -7.92 8.52 6.52
N TYR A 116 -7.30 9.57 6.05
CA TYR A 116 -7.06 9.85 4.63
C TYR A 116 -5.63 10.38 4.46
N GLU A 117 -5.12 10.39 3.25
CA GLU A 117 -3.68 10.52 3.02
C GLU A 117 -3.17 11.97 2.98
N THR A 118 -4.09 12.96 2.92
CA THR A 118 -3.75 14.39 2.79
C THR A 118 -4.26 15.27 3.95
N PRO A 119 -4.05 14.88 5.23
CA PRO A 119 -4.58 15.63 6.38
C PRO A 119 -3.83 16.94 6.68
N SER A 120 -2.74 17.23 6.00
CA SER A 120 -1.92 18.44 6.24
C SER A 120 -1.23 18.93 4.98
N ALA A 121 -0.74 20.17 5.02
CA ALA A 121 0.01 20.77 3.91
C ALA A 121 1.27 19.97 3.53
N ILE A 122 1.92 19.32 4.50
CA ILE A 122 3.16 18.54 4.27
C ILE A 122 2.94 17.37 3.32
N VAL A 123 1.74 16.77 3.34
CA VAL A 123 1.38 15.61 2.51
C VAL A 123 0.31 15.92 1.47
N SER A 124 0.05 17.22 1.21
CA SER A 124 -0.98 17.67 0.26
C SER A 124 -0.67 17.32 -1.20
N HIS A 125 0.59 17.00 -1.52
CA HIS A 125 1.07 16.58 -2.83
C HIS A 125 0.70 15.13 -3.17
N ARG A 126 0.14 14.35 -2.24
CA ARG A 126 -0.35 13.00 -2.52
C ARG A 126 -1.61 13.06 -3.38
N PHE A 127 -1.50 12.49 -4.56
CA PHE A 127 -2.55 12.51 -5.57
C PHE A 127 -3.49 11.30 -5.45
N LEU A 128 -2.89 10.10 -5.47
CA LEU A 128 -3.57 8.84 -5.27
C LEU A 128 -2.87 8.03 -4.19
N ALA A 129 -3.61 7.16 -3.53
CA ALA A 129 -3.07 6.11 -2.68
C ALA A 129 -3.28 4.75 -3.34
N TRP A 130 -2.45 3.79 -3.00
CA TRP A 130 -2.57 2.43 -3.50
C TRP A 130 -2.08 1.40 -2.49
N SER A 131 -2.61 0.19 -2.61
CA SER A 131 -2.17 -0.97 -1.82
C SER A 131 -2.23 -2.25 -2.65
N LEU A 132 -1.18 -3.07 -2.54
CA LEU A 132 -1.15 -4.44 -3.03
C LEU A 132 -1.26 -5.38 -1.84
N TYR A 133 -2.24 -6.27 -1.84
CA TYR A 133 -2.29 -7.39 -0.92
C TYR A 133 -1.33 -8.49 -1.39
N VAL A 134 -0.28 -8.72 -0.61
CA VAL A 134 0.79 -9.64 -0.98
C VAL A 134 0.41 -11.08 -0.67
N ASN A 135 -0.50 -11.29 0.27
CA ASN A 135 -1.08 -12.60 0.56
C ASN A 135 -2.59 -12.50 0.81
N THR A 136 -3.27 -13.64 0.71
CA THR A 136 -4.68 -13.75 1.10
C THR A 136 -4.79 -13.84 2.62
N VAL A 137 -5.78 -13.14 3.18
CA VAL A 137 -6.23 -13.28 4.57
C VAL A 137 -7.68 -13.71 4.55
N GLU A 138 -7.97 -14.91 5.06
CA GLU A 138 -9.31 -15.50 4.97
C GLU A 138 -10.33 -14.78 5.85
N GLU A 139 -9.92 -14.35 7.05
CA GLU A 139 -10.77 -13.62 8.00
C GLU A 139 -10.12 -12.29 8.39
N GLY A 140 -10.84 -11.20 8.18
CA GLY A 140 -10.36 -9.84 8.45
C GLY A 140 -9.38 -9.33 7.39
N GLY A 141 -8.56 -8.35 7.74
CA GLY A 141 -7.49 -7.81 6.89
C GLY A 141 -7.96 -6.89 5.76
N GLU A 142 -9.24 -6.63 5.61
CA GLU A 142 -9.79 -5.79 4.54
C GLU A 142 -9.35 -4.33 4.68
N THR A 143 -9.31 -3.61 3.57
CA THR A 143 -9.37 -2.15 3.57
C THR A 143 -10.83 -1.73 3.52
N GLU A 144 -11.27 -0.97 4.51
CA GLU A 144 -12.65 -0.49 4.62
C GLU A 144 -12.72 1.00 4.32
N PHE A 145 -13.58 1.38 3.35
CA PHE A 145 -13.84 2.75 2.93
C PHE A 145 -15.15 3.25 3.57
N LEU A 146 -15.03 4.33 4.35
CA LEU A 146 -16.13 4.84 5.18
C LEU A 146 -17.33 5.33 4.35
N TYR A 147 -17.08 6.27 3.45
CA TYR A 147 -18.14 6.94 2.71
C TYR A 147 -18.67 6.10 1.54
N GLN A 148 -17.86 5.22 0.98
CA GLN A 148 -18.26 4.28 -0.05
C GLN A 148 -18.96 3.03 0.52
N GLN A 149 -18.90 2.84 1.85
CA GLN A 149 -19.45 1.65 2.54
C GLN A 149 -18.95 0.35 1.90
N GLN A 150 -17.67 0.35 1.53
CA GLN A 150 -17.05 -0.77 0.80
C GLN A 150 -15.90 -1.36 1.60
N ARG A 151 -15.84 -2.69 1.62
CA ARG A 151 -14.71 -3.46 2.13
C ARG A 151 -14.03 -4.19 0.97
N VAL A 152 -12.73 -4.01 0.85
CA VAL A 152 -11.91 -4.71 -0.14
C VAL A 152 -11.15 -5.81 0.57
N LYS A 153 -11.46 -7.06 0.22
CA LYS A 153 -10.82 -8.25 0.82
C LYS A 153 -9.33 -8.32 0.49
N ALA A 154 -8.56 -8.79 1.45
CA ALA A 154 -7.14 -9.07 1.30
C ALA A 154 -6.96 -10.38 0.50
N GLU A 155 -6.88 -10.27 -0.82
CA GLU A 155 -6.62 -11.37 -1.75
C GLU A 155 -5.25 -11.20 -2.41
N GLN A 156 -4.45 -12.25 -2.43
CA GLN A 156 -3.10 -12.22 -3.00
C GLN A 156 -3.10 -11.69 -4.44
N GLY A 157 -2.18 -10.78 -4.72
CA GLY A 157 -2.02 -10.17 -6.04
C GLY A 157 -3.06 -9.09 -6.37
N ARG A 158 -3.99 -8.77 -5.47
CA ARG A 158 -4.96 -7.68 -5.66
C ARG A 158 -4.32 -6.33 -5.39
N LEU A 159 -4.32 -5.47 -6.40
CA LEU A 159 -3.93 -4.06 -6.29
C LEU A 159 -5.18 -3.18 -6.22
N VAL A 160 -5.15 -2.20 -5.30
CA VAL A 160 -6.22 -1.20 -5.14
C VAL A 160 -5.63 0.19 -5.30
N ILE A 161 -6.28 1.07 -6.08
CA ILE A 161 -5.89 2.47 -6.30
C ILE A 161 -7.10 3.36 -6.00
N TRP A 162 -6.90 4.45 -5.25
CA TRP A 162 -7.97 5.38 -4.89
C TRP A 162 -7.45 6.81 -4.67
N PRO A 163 -8.31 7.85 -4.76
CA PRO A 163 -7.96 9.23 -4.47
C PRO A 163 -7.46 9.41 -3.02
N ALA A 164 -6.37 10.17 -2.83
CA ALA A 164 -5.73 10.37 -1.52
C ALA A 164 -6.52 11.28 -0.56
N GLY A 165 -7.55 11.98 -1.05
CA GLY A 165 -8.31 12.97 -0.30
C GLY A 165 -9.33 12.39 0.70
N PHE A 166 -9.92 13.28 1.52
CA PHE A 166 -10.85 12.92 2.60
C PHE A 166 -12.10 12.16 2.14
N THR A 167 -12.49 12.30 0.87
CA THR A 167 -13.63 11.57 0.28
C THR A 167 -13.42 10.05 0.33
N HIS A 168 -12.16 9.60 0.39
CA HIS A 168 -11.78 8.19 0.49
C HIS A 168 -11.18 7.88 1.86
N THR A 169 -11.81 8.40 2.92
CA THR A 169 -11.46 8.02 4.30
C THR A 169 -11.59 6.51 4.46
N HIS A 170 -10.54 5.88 4.94
CA HIS A 170 -10.45 4.43 5.04
C HIS A 170 -9.68 3.98 6.28
N ARG A 171 -9.72 2.68 6.55
CA ARG A 171 -8.92 2.01 7.59
C ARG A 171 -8.55 0.59 7.15
N GLY A 172 -7.50 0.04 7.77
CA GLY A 172 -7.16 -1.37 7.65
C GLY A 172 -7.77 -2.17 8.77
N ASN A 173 -8.67 -3.10 8.48
CA ASN A 173 -9.21 -4.00 9.47
C ASN A 173 -8.12 -5.00 9.91
N PRO A 174 -8.14 -5.48 11.18
CA PRO A 174 -7.18 -6.45 11.66
C PRO A 174 -7.32 -7.78 10.90
N PRO A 175 -6.20 -8.41 10.52
CA PRO A 175 -6.24 -9.80 10.10
C PRO A 175 -6.57 -10.69 11.29
N LEU A 176 -7.37 -11.74 11.09
CA LEU A 176 -7.79 -12.65 12.16
C LEU A 176 -7.27 -14.08 11.94
N SER A 177 -7.13 -14.51 10.68
CA SER A 177 -6.73 -15.88 10.33
C SER A 177 -5.23 -16.09 10.09
N GLY A 178 -4.42 -15.02 10.13
CA GLY A 178 -2.98 -15.10 9.88
C GLY A 178 -2.34 -13.74 9.67
N ASN A 179 -1.05 -13.70 9.36
CA ASN A 179 -0.34 -12.46 9.06
C ASN A 179 -0.85 -11.88 7.73
N LYS A 180 -0.95 -10.56 7.69
CA LYS A 180 -1.19 -9.80 6.46
C LYS A 180 0.09 -9.12 6.01
N TYR A 181 0.49 -9.34 4.76
CA TYR A 181 1.54 -8.58 4.09
C TYR A 181 0.90 -7.61 3.09
N LEU A 182 1.26 -6.34 3.19
CA LEU A 182 0.72 -5.25 2.38
C LEU A 182 1.85 -4.39 1.85
N LEU A 183 1.92 -4.22 0.53
CA LEU A 183 2.76 -3.21 -0.08
C LEU A 183 1.89 -1.99 -0.38
N THR A 184 2.26 -0.82 0.13
CA THR A 184 1.46 0.40 0.00
C THR A 184 2.33 1.61 -0.30
N GLY A 185 1.73 2.62 -0.92
CA GLY A 185 2.40 3.88 -1.25
C GLY A 185 1.45 4.90 -1.85
N TRP A 186 2.04 5.92 -2.40
CA TRP A 186 1.31 7.05 -2.98
C TRP A 186 1.84 7.38 -4.38
N ILE A 187 0.95 7.88 -5.22
CA ILE A 187 1.31 8.67 -6.37
C ILE A 187 1.31 10.12 -5.91
N GLU A 188 2.43 10.80 -6.08
CA GLU A 188 2.68 12.13 -5.54
C GLU A 188 3.10 13.08 -6.67
N PHE A 189 2.65 14.33 -6.63
CA PHE A 189 3.16 15.36 -7.53
C PHE A 189 4.62 15.63 -7.22
N THR A 190 5.44 15.76 -8.27
CA THR A 190 6.91 15.88 -8.18
C THR A 190 7.43 17.19 -8.73
N GLY A 191 6.52 18.14 -9.05
CA GLY A 191 6.83 19.46 -9.60
C GLY A 191 7.39 20.44 -8.60
#